data_032ec8f47f3b0cdb1c80918445808df6
#
_entry.id   032ec8f47f3b0cdb1c80918445808df6
#
_cell.length_a   1.000
_cell.length_b   1.000
_cell.length_c   1.000
_cell.angle_alpha   90.00
_cell.angle_beta   90.00
_cell.angle_gamma   90.00
#
_symmetry.space_group_name_H-M   'P 1'
#
loop_
_entity.id
_entity.type
_entity.pdbx_description
1 polymer ?
#
loop_
_entity_poly.entity_id
_entity_poly.type
_entity_poly.pdbx_seq_one_letter_code
_entity_poly.pdbx_strand_id
1 'polypeptide(L)'
;MARETNTRATHLQPEKSQASSNHGEDDNNHASFHPHHITLETFHKLLSHYPSTVERVHRDKLILKLQSKAGKGSKRKADTKAEFDPSDEKQILEETDKFLQLDRWRYEVLPKIIAERANGVGQKAVAPKGVHLLKEELVDIVEWKTKHGVSRPMLMGMVKTNQVATITKSTSTAFAALPDVDPVVAPNHAFPRASLDSLTAPIRGVGPATASLILSIATVFGDAKKQVPFYSDDVYLWLCLTDFPEGPDYKKQKPSKYKKPNGELIAKYNLNEYRDLWNAAQALRARLNDGVGESYRDGPVSFIDIERAAYVLRNISVSEYYASQEPEARLNTVKDVVDNQLPKESKKAVDELGTRRSKRIKQEAM
;
A
#
# COMPACT_ATOMS: atom_id res chain seq x y z
N MET A 1 20.60 64.52 -31.19
CA MET A 1 19.82 64.94 -30.05
C MET A 1 19.46 63.68 -29.24
N ALA A 2 20.26 63.35 -28.22
CA ALA A 2 20.09 62.26 -27.35
C ALA A 2 19.33 62.73 -26.12
N ARG A 3 18.25 62.07 -25.69
CA ARG A 3 17.57 62.29 -24.44
C ARG A 3 17.98 61.17 -23.46
N GLU A 4 18.76 61.54 -22.48
CA GLU A 4 19.05 60.76 -21.28
C GLU A 4 17.81 60.72 -20.40
N THR A 5 17.31 59.54 -20.01
CA THR A 5 16.32 59.35 -18.97
C THR A 5 17.00 58.75 -17.72
N ASN A 6 17.06 59.59 -16.71
CA ASN A 6 17.65 59.34 -15.38
C ASN A 6 16.71 58.42 -14.59
N THR A 7 17.13 57.20 -14.26
CA THR A 7 16.38 56.29 -13.38
C THR A 7 16.98 56.29 -11.98
N ARG A 8 16.22 56.88 -11.08
CA ARG A 8 16.51 57.05 -9.65
C ARG A 8 16.38 55.72 -8.91
N ALA A 9 17.47 55.16 -8.42
CA ALA A 9 17.49 54.02 -7.54
C ALA A 9 16.97 54.37 -6.16
N THR A 10 15.86 53.78 -5.74
CA THR A 10 15.35 53.81 -4.36
C THR A 10 15.95 52.67 -3.55
N HIS A 11 16.74 53.05 -2.59
CA HIS A 11 17.41 52.20 -1.60
C HIS A 11 16.34 51.75 -0.58
N LEU A 12 15.91 50.49 -0.61
CA LEU A 12 15.09 49.87 0.43
C LEU A 12 16.03 49.18 1.46
N GLN A 13 15.99 49.69 2.68
CA GLN A 13 16.63 49.04 3.82
C GLN A 13 15.81 47.82 4.26
N PRO A 14 16.43 46.72 4.76
CA PRO A 14 15.69 45.60 5.31
C PRO A 14 15.23 45.89 6.74
N GLU A 15 13.92 45.85 6.92
CA GLU A 15 13.31 45.85 8.26
C GLU A 15 13.67 44.54 8.99
N LYS A 16 14.26 44.70 10.17
CA LYS A 16 14.45 43.63 11.16
C LYS A 16 13.12 43.29 11.81
N SER A 17 12.44 42.27 11.34
CA SER A 17 11.35 41.65 12.10
C SER A 17 11.95 40.72 13.16
N GLN A 18 11.88 41.13 14.40
CA GLN A 18 12.05 40.24 15.56
C GLN A 18 10.83 39.30 15.62
N ALA A 19 10.99 38.06 15.16
CA ALA A 19 10.04 37.01 15.43
C ALA A 19 10.37 36.38 16.78
N SER A 20 9.54 36.67 17.77
CA SER A 20 9.47 36.00 19.06
C SER A 20 9.06 34.56 18.85
N SER A 21 10.00 33.65 18.93
CA SER A 21 9.76 32.19 18.90
C SER A 21 9.51 31.69 20.32
N ASN A 22 8.26 31.78 20.78
CA ASN A 22 7.77 30.91 21.82
C ASN A 22 6.97 29.79 21.17
N HIS A 23 7.67 28.75 20.66
CA HIS A 23 7.05 27.44 20.42
C HIS A 23 7.32 26.62 21.68
N GLY A 24 6.24 26.39 22.44
CA GLY A 24 6.19 25.32 23.42
C GLY A 24 6.54 24.01 22.72
N GLU A 25 7.52 23.32 23.22
CA GLU A 25 7.82 21.93 22.89
C GLU A 25 6.66 21.07 23.40
N ASP A 26 5.60 20.96 22.61
CA ASP A 26 4.65 19.86 22.73
C ASP A 26 5.35 18.62 22.17
N ASP A 27 5.83 17.78 23.08
CA ASP A 27 6.39 16.45 22.84
C ASP A 27 5.34 15.47 22.24
N ASN A 28 4.73 15.82 21.13
CA ASN A 28 4.00 14.91 20.26
C ASN A 28 4.96 14.35 19.20
N ASN A 29 5.85 13.45 19.63
CA ASN A 29 6.78 12.73 18.77
C ASN A 29 6.04 11.68 17.90
N HIS A 30 5.01 12.13 17.18
CA HIS A 30 4.34 11.29 16.20
C HIS A 30 5.10 11.31 14.89
N ALA A 31 5.46 10.11 14.40
CA ALA A 31 6.13 9.94 13.11
C ALA A 31 5.34 10.64 11.99
N SER A 32 5.98 11.58 11.30
CA SER A 32 5.38 12.28 10.17
C SER A 32 5.34 11.39 8.94
N PHE A 33 4.18 11.26 8.31
CA PHE A 33 4.03 10.55 7.03
C PHE A 33 4.14 11.49 5.82
N HIS A 34 4.36 12.79 6.05
CA HIS A 34 4.50 13.73 4.94
C HIS A 34 5.70 13.34 4.03
N PRO A 35 5.55 13.29 2.71
CA PRO A 35 6.59 12.79 1.79
C PRO A 35 7.94 13.50 1.91
N HIS A 36 7.97 14.77 2.35
CA HIS A 36 9.20 15.53 2.60
C HIS A 36 9.84 15.27 3.96
N HIS A 37 9.11 14.69 4.92
CA HIS A 37 9.55 14.56 6.31
C HIS A 37 9.63 13.11 6.81
N ILE A 38 8.96 12.17 6.15
CA ILE A 38 9.02 10.75 6.54
C ILE A 38 10.48 10.28 6.60
N THR A 39 10.87 9.71 7.74
CA THR A 39 12.19 9.11 7.92
C THR A 39 12.24 7.73 7.28
N LEU A 40 13.45 7.25 6.97
CA LEU A 40 13.66 5.91 6.43
C LEU A 40 13.15 4.84 7.40
N GLU A 41 13.35 5.02 8.72
CA GLU A 41 12.85 4.12 9.75
C GLU A 41 11.33 4.03 9.75
N THR A 42 10.64 5.19 9.75
CA THR A 42 9.16 5.24 9.66
C THR A 42 8.66 4.59 8.38
N PHE A 43 9.37 4.79 7.27
CA PHE A 43 9.04 4.19 5.98
C PHE A 43 9.15 2.66 6.04
N HIS A 44 10.27 2.11 6.54
CA HIS A 44 10.45 0.66 6.69
C HIS A 44 9.43 0.05 7.67
N LYS A 45 9.09 0.78 8.73
CA LYS A 45 8.04 0.35 9.64
C LYS A 45 6.68 0.25 8.94
N LEU A 46 6.29 1.24 8.12
CA LEU A 46 5.09 1.13 7.28
C LEU A 46 5.18 -0.09 6.36
N LEU A 47 6.30 -0.24 5.67
CA LEU A 47 6.51 -1.32 4.71
C LEU A 47 6.37 -2.72 5.37
N SER A 48 6.87 -2.89 6.59
CA SER A 48 6.78 -4.17 7.32
C SER A 48 5.34 -4.61 7.60
N HIS A 49 4.39 -3.68 7.64
CA HIS A 49 2.96 -3.98 7.84
C HIS A 49 2.23 -4.37 6.55
N TYR A 50 2.88 -4.32 5.37
CA TYR A 50 2.21 -4.59 4.10
C TYR A 50 1.56 -5.98 4.04
N PRO A 51 2.25 -7.10 4.38
CA PRO A 51 1.68 -8.44 4.24
C PRO A 51 0.39 -8.64 5.05
N SER A 52 0.39 -8.22 6.31
CA SER A 52 -0.80 -8.33 7.17
C SER A 52 -1.92 -7.38 6.75
N THR A 53 -1.56 -6.19 6.26
CA THR A 53 -2.55 -5.20 5.80
C THR A 53 -3.26 -5.66 4.55
N VAL A 54 -2.54 -6.18 3.55
CA VAL A 54 -3.15 -6.63 2.29
C VAL A 54 -4.08 -7.82 2.50
N GLU A 55 -3.72 -8.76 3.37
CA GLU A 55 -4.57 -9.89 3.77
C GLU A 55 -5.87 -9.40 4.42
N ARG A 56 -5.80 -8.56 5.45
CA ARG A 56 -6.96 -8.05 6.18
C ARG A 56 -7.89 -7.24 5.29
N VAL A 57 -7.34 -6.30 4.52
CA VAL A 57 -8.16 -5.50 3.59
C VAL A 57 -8.88 -6.37 2.58
N HIS A 58 -8.23 -7.42 2.07
CA HIS A 58 -8.89 -8.31 1.11
C HIS A 58 -9.98 -9.15 1.78
N ARG A 59 -9.72 -9.70 2.96
CA ARG A 59 -10.69 -10.43 3.77
C ARG A 59 -11.92 -9.57 4.08
N ASP A 60 -11.72 -8.33 4.51
CA ASP A 60 -12.81 -7.38 4.80
C ASP A 60 -13.66 -7.09 3.56
N LYS A 61 -13.03 -6.93 2.38
CA LYS A 61 -13.76 -6.77 1.11
C LYS A 61 -14.64 -7.98 0.79
N LEU A 62 -14.18 -9.20 1.06
CA LEU A 62 -14.97 -10.43 0.86
C LEU A 62 -16.13 -10.52 1.84
N ILE A 63 -15.90 -10.23 3.10
CA ILE A 63 -16.92 -10.16 4.15
C ILE A 63 -18.04 -9.19 3.75
N LEU A 64 -17.69 -7.95 3.40
CA LEU A 64 -18.65 -6.93 2.96
C LEU A 64 -19.43 -7.37 1.72
N LYS A 65 -18.77 -8.06 0.78
CA LYS A 65 -19.42 -8.60 -0.42
C LYS A 65 -20.45 -9.69 -0.10
N LEU A 66 -20.16 -10.60 0.83
CA LEU A 66 -21.09 -11.64 1.28
C LEU A 66 -22.27 -11.03 2.03
N GLN A 67 -22.01 -10.12 2.97
CA GLN A 67 -23.06 -9.39 3.68
C GLN A 67 -24.00 -8.64 2.74
N SER A 68 -23.47 -7.98 1.71
CA SER A 68 -24.27 -7.26 0.72
C SER A 68 -25.14 -8.18 -0.15
N LYS A 69 -24.73 -9.42 -0.37
CA LYS A 69 -25.53 -10.43 -1.08
C LYS A 69 -26.66 -10.97 -0.18
N ALA A 70 -26.36 -11.27 1.09
CA ALA A 70 -27.35 -11.75 2.07
C ALA A 70 -28.46 -10.71 2.34
N GLY A 71 -28.10 -9.42 2.41
CA GLY A 71 -29.05 -8.32 2.65
C GLY A 71 -30.04 -8.07 1.49
N LYS A 72 -29.72 -8.47 0.26
CA LYS A 72 -30.65 -8.36 -0.88
C LYS A 72 -31.76 -9.41 -0.88
N GLY A 73 -31.60 -10.48 -0.12
CA GLY A 73 -32.59 -11.60 -0.04
C GLY A 73 -33.53 -11.57 1.18
N SER A 74 -33.28 -10.71 2.17
CA SER A 74 -34.07 -10.71 3.41
C SER A 74 -34.38 -9.29 3.89
N LYS A 75 -35.68 -8.99 4.06
CA LYS A 75 -36.19 -7.78 4.73
C LYS A 75 -36.03 -7.86 6.27
N ARG A 76 -35.03 -8.55 6.80
CA ARG A 76 -34.79 -8.68 8.23
C ARG A 76 -33.88 -7.58 8.75
N LYS A 77 -34.27 -7.03 9.92
CA LYS A 77 -33.65 -5.92 10.64
C LYS A 77 -32.16 -6.12 10.86
N ALA A 78 -31.42 -5.05 10.66
CA ALA A 78 -29.93 -4.92 10.69
C ALA A 78 -29.34 -4.86 12.10
N ASP A 79 -29.77 -5.70 13.07
CA ASP A 79 -29.34 -5.60 14.46
C ASP A 79 -28.65 -6.85 15.04
N THR A 80 -28.30 -7.82 14.21
CA THR A 80 -27.50 -8.97 14.66
C THR A 80 -26.23 -9.05 13.83
N LYS A 81 -25.04 -9.08 14.50
CA LYS A 81 -23.79 -9.54 13.89
C LYS A 81 -24.13 -10.84 13.16
N ALA A 82 -24.12 -10.80 11.83
CA ALA A 82 -24.34 -12.00 11.04
C ALA A 82 -23.21 -12.98 11.40
N GLU A 83 -23.55 -14.04 12.15
CA GLU A 83 -22.68 -15.19 12.27
C GLU A 83 -22.56 -15.77 10.87
N PHE A 84 -21.32 -15.84 10.37
CA PHE A 84 -21.03 -16.48 9.08
C PHE A 84 -21.19 -17.98 9.25
N ASP A 85 -21.82 -18.61 8.26
CA ASP A 85 -21.81 -20.05 8.14
C ASP A 85 -20.35 -20.53 7.98
N PRO A 86 -19.95 -21.67 8.56
CA PRO A 86 -18.64 -22.28 8.34
C PRO A 86 -18.23 -22.40 6.87
N SER A 87 -19.20 -22.55 5.96
CA SER A 87 -18.96 -22.55 4.50
C SER A 87 -18.52 -21.17 3.99
N ASP A 88 -19.06 -20.06 4.53
CA ASP A 88 -18.67 -18.70 4.17
C ASP A 88 -17.27 -18.39 4.68
N GLU A 89 -16.90 -18.82 5.89
CA GLU A 89 -15.56 -18.65 6.43
C GLU A 89 -14.51 -19.39 5.58
N LYS A 90 -14.81 -20.63 5.19
CA LYS A 90 -13.94 -21.40 4.31
C LYS A 90 -13.77 -20.71 2.95
N GLN A 91 -14.86 -20.22 2.36
CA GLN A 91 -14.79 -19.49 1.10
C GLN A 91 -13.97 -18.20 1.22
N ILE A 92 -14.11 -17.43 2.31
CA ILE A 92 -13.33 -16.21 2.56
C ILE A 92 -11.85 -16.57 2.63
N LEU A 93 -11.48 -17.62 3.36
CA LEU A 93 -10.10 -18.06 3.51
C LEU A 93 -9.50 -18.45 2.15
N GLU A 94 -10.17 -19.33 1.39
CA GLU A 94 -9.71 -19.79 0.09
C GLU A 94 -9.54 -18.65 -0.93
N GLU A 95 -10.48 -17.71 -0.98
CA GLU A 95 -10.41 -16.56 -1.89
C GLU A 95 -9.33 -15.55 -1.45
N THR A 96 -9.10 -15.43 -0.14
CA THR A 96 -8.00 -14.62 0.40
C THR A 96 -6.65 -15.22 0.00
N ASP A 97 -6.46 -16.51 0.19
CA ASP A 97 -5.21 -17.21 -0.19
C ASP A 97 -4.93 -17.12 -1.69
N LYS A 98 -5.95 -17.29 -2.54
CA LYS A 98 -5.81 -17.10 -3.99
C LYS A 98 -5.36 -15.68 -4.35
N PHE A 99 -5.89 -14.69 -3.65
CA PHE A 99 -5.48 -13.30 -3.87
C PHE A 99 -4.05 -13.04 -3.40
N LEU A 100 -3.65 -13.56 -2.24
CA LEU A 100 -2.27 -13.42 -1.74
C LEU A 100 -1.26 -14.12 -2.66
N GLN A 101 -1.62 -15.25 -3.26
CA GLN A 101 -0.81 -15.89 -4.29
C GLN A 101 -0.66 -15.01 -5.54
N LEU A 102 -1.75 -14.35 -5.97
CA LEU A 102 -1.73 -13.41 -7.10
C LEU A 102 -0.92 -12.15 -6.76
N ASP A 103 -0.98 -11.65 -5.53
CA ASP A 103 -0.18 -10.54 -5.03
C ASP A 103 1.32 -10.88 -5.06
N ARG A 104 1.68 -12.03 -4.51
CA ARG A 104 3.05 -12.55 -4.58
C ARG A 104 3.53 -12.76 -6.02
N TRP A 105 2.66 -13.31 -6.89
CA TRP A 105 2.98 -13.50 -8.30
C TRP A 105 3.31 -12.16 -8.99
N ARG A 106 2.52 -11.12 -8.73
CA ARG A 106 2.73 -9.78 -9.30
C ARG A 106 4.06 -9.16 -8.84
N TYR A 107 4.43 -9.32 -7.58
CA TYR A 107 5.61 -8.66 -7.03
C TYR A 107 6.90 -9.46 -7.22
N GLU A 108 6.84 -10.79 -7.22
CA GLU A 108 8.02 -11.63 -7.15
C GLU A 108 8.19 -12.54 -8.37
N VAL A 109 7.11 -13.18 -8.86
CA VAL A 109 7.21 -14.23 -9.87
C VAL A 109 7.23 -13.64 -11.27
N LEU A 110 6.24 -12.81 -11.62
CA LEU A 110 6.14 -12.25 -12.98
C LEU A 110 7.34 -11.38 -13.35
N PRO A 111 7.87 -10.50 -12.47
CA PRO A 111 9.08 -9.74 -12.80
C PRO A 111 10.28 -10.63 -13.12
N LYS A 112 10.47 -11.77 -12.40
CA LYS A 112 11.53 -12.74 -12.69
C LYS A 112 11.33 -13.40 -14.05
N ILE A 113 10.11 -13.82 -14.36
CA ILE A 113 9.78 -14.40 -15.67
C ILE A 113 10.11 -13.43 -16.81
N ILE A 114 9.78 -12.13 -16.64
CA ILE A 114 10.07 -11.11 -17.63
C ILE A 114 11.58 -10.90 -17.78
N ALA A 115 12.32 -10.84 -16.67
CA ALA A 115 13.78 -10.72 -16.69
C ALA A 115 14.45 -11.95 -17.34
N GLU A 116 13.99 -13.16 -17.08
CA GLU A 116 14.47 -14.39 -17.72
C GLU A 116 14.22 -14.37 -19.23
N ARG A 117 13.07 -13.89 -19.69
CA ARG A 117 12.78 -13.67 -21.11
C ARG A 117 13.74 -12.65 -21.74
N ALA A 118 14.07 -11.58 -21.00
CA ALA A 118 15.05 -10.60 -21.46
C ALA A 118 16.43 -11.21 -21.71
N ASN A 119 16.82 -12.17 -20.89
CA ASN A 119 18.09 -12.87 -20.98
C ASN A 119 18.06 -14.10 -21.92
N GLY A 120 16.96 -14.30 -22.65
CA GLY A 120 16.81 -15.42 -23.60
C GLY A 120 16.63 -16.79 -22.94
N VAL A 121 16.41 -16.84 -21.62
CA VAL A 121 16.20 -18.09 -20.88
C VAL A 121 14.77 -18.61 -21.16
N GLY A 122 14.64 -19.89 -21.52
CA GLY A 122 13.34 -20.55 -21.70
C GLY A 122 12.60 -20.25 -23.01
N GLN A 123 13.18 -19.51 -23.96
CA GLN A 123 12.56 -19.27 -25.26
C GLN A 123 12.60 -20.53 -26.13
N LYS A 124 11.42 -21.09 -26.41
CA LYS A 124 11.28 -22.09 -27.46
C LYS A 124 11.55 -21.44 -28.83
N ALA A 125 12.16 -22.16 -29.77
CA ALA A 125 12.56 -21.66 -31.08
C ALA A 125 11.43 -20.97 -31.91
N VAL A 126 10.18 -21.12 -31.52
CA VAL A 126 8.97 -20.57 -32.17
C VAL A 126 8.39 -19.35 -31.45
N ALA A 127 8.91 -18.95 -30.26
CA ALA A 127 8.40 -17.80 -29.52
C ALA A 127 8.87 -16.48 -30.16
N PRO A 128 8.06 -15.40 -30.10
CA PRO A 128 8.51 -14.08 -30.52
C PRO A 128 9.80 -13.71 -29.81
N LYS A 129 10.81 -13.27 -30.59
CA LYS A 129 12.07 -12.80 -30.00
C LYS A 129 11.81 -11.50 -29.24
N GLY A 130 12.33 -11.40 -28.03
CA GLY A 130 12.27 -10.19 -27.21
C GLY A 130 11.34 -10.30 -25.99
N VAL A 131 11.46 -9.34 -25.08
CA VAL A 131 10.68 -9.25 -23.84
C VAL A 131 9.26 -8.80 -24.16
N HIS A 132 8.26 -9.58 -23.73
CA HIS A 132 6.84 -9.26 -23.91
C HIS A 132 6.00 -9.93 -22.84
N LEU A 133 4.74 -9.51 -22.71
CA LEU A 133 3.73 -10.19 -21.90
C LEU A 133 2.92 -11.18 -22.73
N LEU A 134 2.54 -12.29 -22.11
CA LEU A 134 1.49 -13.17 -22.59
C LEU A 134 0.12 -12.54 -22.28
N LYS A 135 -0.91 -12.99 -23.01
CA LYS A 135 -2.29 -12.50 -22.79
C LYS A 135 -2.79 -12.84 -21.38
N GLU A 136 -2.51 -14.03 -20.93
CA GLU A 136 -2.88 -14.53 -19.60
C GLU A 136 -2.23 -13.68 -18.50
N GLU A 137 -0.97 -13.34 -18.65
CA GLU A 137 -0.24 -12.46 -17.72
C GLU A 137 -0.86 -11.06 -17.66
N LEU A 138 -1.24 -10.49 -18.80
CA LEU A 138 -1.95 -9.19 -18.81
C LEU A 138 -3.31 -9.28 -18.10
N VAL A 139 -4.05 -10.38 -18.29
CA VAL A 139 -5.33 -10.63 -17.60
C VAL A 139 -5.10 -10.72 -16.09
N ASP A 140 -4.09 -11.47 -15.64
CA ASP A 140 -3.76 -11.64 -14.23
C ASP A 140 -3.28 -10.32 -13.58
N ILE A 141 -2.49 -9.50 -14.29
CA ILE A 141 -2.12 -8.14 -13.86
C ILE A 141 -3.37 -7.29 -13.60
N VAL A 142 -4.34 -7.32 -14.51
CA VAL A 142 -5.56 -6.54 -14.39
C VAL A 142 -6.49 -7.12 -13.32
N GLU A 143 -6.51 -8.42 -13.14
CA GLU A 143 -7.22 -9.07 -12.05
C GLU A 143 -6.65 -8.64 -10.70
N TRP A 144 -5.32 -8.71 -10.53
CA TRP A 144 -4.64 -8.19 -9.35
C TRP A 144 -5.03 -6.73 -9.09
N LYS A 145 -4.91 -5.87 -10.10
CA LYS A 145 -5.22 -4.44 -9.97
C LYS A 145 -6.64 -4.17 -9.47
N THR A 146 -7.62 -4.91 -9.98
CA THR A 146 -9.03 -4.73 -9.62
C THR A 146 -9.40 -5.34 -8.27
N LYS A 147 -8.67 -6.36 -7.81
CA LYS A 147 -8.83 -6.96 -6.47
C LYS A 147 -8.08 -6.16 -5.41
N HIS A 148 -6.87 -5.71 -5.70
CA HIS A 148 -6.05 -4.90 -4.80
C HIS A 148 -6.68 -3.51 -4.56
N GLY A 149 -7.03 -2.80 -5.63
CA GLY A 149 -7.66 -1.48 -5.60
C GLY A 149 -9.19 -1.52 -5.54
N VAL A 150 -9.81 -0.63 -6.31
CA VAL A 150 -11.27 -0.53 -6.47
C VAL A 150 -11.72 -1.41 -7.65
N SER A 151 -12.77 -2.20 -7.43
CA SER A 151 -13.32 -3.10 -8.45
C SER A 151 -13.84 -2.31 -9.68
N ARG A 152 -13.43 -2.75 -10.87
CA ARG A 152 -13.86 -2.19 -12.16
C ARG A 152 -14.31 -3.33 -13.08
N PRO A 153 -15.56 -3.81 -12.96
CA PRO A 153 -16.03 -5.04 -13.61
C PRO A 153 -15.85 -5.05 -15.14
N MET A 154 -16.08 -3.89 -15.81
CA MET A 154 -15.97 -3.79 -17.27
C MET A 154 -14.52 -3.90 -17.76
N LEU A 155 -13.54 -3.58 -16.95
CA LEU A 155 -12.12 -3.56 -17.34
C LEU A 155 -11.64 -4.96 -17.75
N MET A 156 -11.99 -5.98 -16.96
CA MET A 156 -11.65 -7.37 -17.27
C MET A 156 -12.21 -7.83 -18.61
N GLY A 157 -13.46 -7.45 -18.93
CA GLY A 157 -14.07 -7.76 -20.22
C GLY A 157 -13.30 -7.13 -21.39
N MET A 158 -12.96 -5.85 -21.29
CA MET A 158 -12.20 -5.14 -22.32
C MET A 158 -10.81 -5.78 -22.54
N VAL A 159 -10.09 -6.09 -21.46
CA VAL A 159 -8.73 -6.67 -21.58
C VAL A 159 -8.77 -8.05 -22.22
N LYS A 160 -9.71 -8.92 -21.83
CA LYS A 160 -9.88 -10.27 -22.39
C LYS A 160 -10.19 -10.28 -23.89
N THR A 161 -10.76 -9.21 -24.46
CA THR A 161 -11.08 -9.13 -25.89
C THR A 161 -9.87 -8.82 -26.79
N ASN A 162 -8.73 -8.41 -26.22
CA ASN A 162 -7.53 -8.13 -27.01
C ASN A 162 -6.96 -9.40 -27.65
N GLN A 163 -6.44 -9.25 -28.86
CA GLN A 163 -5.75 -10.35 -29.56
C GLN A 163 -4.35 -10.58 -28.98
N VAL A 164 -3.90 -11.83 -28.94
CA VAL A 164 -2.57 -12.21 -28.45
C VAL A 164 -1.47 -11.42 -29.18
N ALA A 165 -1.53 -11.37 -30.51
CA ALA A 165 -0.54 -10.65 -31.32
C ALA A 165 -0.44 -9.16 -30.97
N THR A 166 -1.57 -8.50 -30.67
CA THR A 166 -1.60 -7.08 -30.25
C THR A 166 -0.89 -6.91 -28.91
N ILE A 167 -1.18 -7.77 -27.93
CA ILE A 167 -0.57 -7.70 -26.60
C ILE A 167 0.94 -7.92 -26.69
N THR A 168 1.37 -9.00 -27.36
CA THR A 168 2.79 -9.34 -27.53
C THR A 168 3.55 -8.20 -28.23
N LYS A 169 3.03 -7.68 -29.35
CA LYS A 169 3.66 -6.59 -30.10
C LYS A 169 3.75 -5.32 -29.28
N SER A 170 2.65 -4.92 -28.64
CA SER A 170 2.57 -3.64 -27.91
C SER A 170 3.46 -3.65 -26.66
N THR A 171 3.46 -4.74 -25.90
CA THR A 171 4.32 -4.87 -24.71
C THR A 171 5.79 -4.96 -25.10
N SER A 172 6.14 -5.69 -26.17
CA SER A 172 7.51 -5.73 -26.67
C SER A 172 7.98 -4.35 -27.12
N THR A 173 7.15 -3.61 -27.87
CA THR A 173 7.48 -2.24 -28.31
C THR A 173 7.64 -1.32 -27.10
N ALA A 174 6.75 -1.42 -26.12
CA ALA A 174 6.80 -0.57 -24.93
C ALA A 174 8.06 -0.80 -24.10
N PHE A 175 8.46 -2.06 -23.92
CA PHE A 175 9.67 -2.39 -23.15
C PHE A 175 10.94 -1.97 -23.88
N ALA A 176 10.98 -2.11 -25.20
CA ALA A 176 12.09 -1.63 -26.03
C ALA A 176 12.21 -0.08 -26.08
N ALA A 177 11.10 0.64 -25.87
CA ALA A 177 11.05 2.10 -25.89
C ALA A 177 11.31 2.74 -24.52
N LEU A 178 11.65 1.95 -23.48
CA LEU A 178 12.01 2.48 -22.16
C LEU A 178 13.25 3.37 -22.29
N PRO A 179 13.22 4.61 -21.72
CA PRO A 179 14.37 5.49 -21.79
C PRO A 179 15.60 4.91 -21.07
N ASP A 180 16.76 5.02 -21.73
CA ASP A 180 18.05 4.66 -21.14
C ASP A 180 18.76 5.91 -20.59
N VAL A 181 18.07 6.63 -19.71
CA VAL A 181 18.53 7.91 -19.15
C VAL A 181 18.26 7.94 -17.65
N ASP A 182 19.24 8.42 -16.89
CA ASP A 182 19.07 8.63 -15.45
C ASP A 182 18.05 9.76 -15.19
N PRO A 183 16.96 9.49 -14.45
CA PRO A 183 15.93 10.49 -14.17
C PRO A 183 16.43 11.64 -13.29
N VAL A 184 17.51 11.48 -12.54
CA VAL A 184 18.15 12.57 -11.78
C VAL A 184 18.85 13.55 -12.73
N VAL A 185 19.49 13.02 -13.80
CA VAL A 185 20.26 13.82 -14.76
C VAL A 185 19.35 14.48 -15.79
N ALA A 186 18.35 13.74 -16.30
CA ALA A 186 17.49 14.24 -17.36
C ALA A 186 16.02 13.80 -17.15
N PRO A 187 15.30 14.37 -16.15
CA PRO A 187 13.98 13.90 -15.74
C PRO A 187 12.92 13.92 -16.86
N ASN A 188 12.97 14.91 -17.76
CA ASN A 188 12.02 14.98 -18.87
C ASN A 188 12.27 13.88 -19.92
N HIS A 189 13.51 13.53 -20.18
CA HIS A 189 13.88 12.49 -21.15
C HIS A 189 13.71 11.08 -20.57
N ALA A 190 13.83 10.92 -19.25
CA ALA A 190 13.63 9.66 -18.55
C ALA A 190 12.14 9.30 -18.38
N PHE A 191 11.20 10.23 -18.59
CA PHE A 191 9.79 9.92 -18.50
C PHE A 191 9.35 8.99 -19.64
N PRO A 192 8.74 7.83 -19.37
CA PRO A 192 8.55 6.74 -20.34
C PRO A 192 7.35 6.99 -21.29
N ARG A 193 7.27 8.16 -21.92
CA ARG A 193 6.14 8.58 -22.76
C ARG A 193 5.87 7.62 -23.91
N ALA A 194 6.90 7.26 -24.67
CA ALA A 194 6.77 6.37 -25.83
C ALA A 194 6.30 4.95 -25.40
N SER A 195 6.82 4.46 -24.28
CA SER A 195 6.40 3.18 -23.70
C SER A 195 4.93 3.18 -23.28
N LEU A 196 4.48 4.26 -22.64
CA LEU A 196 3.06 4.43 -22.25
C LEU A 196 2.14 4.48 -23.47
N ASP A 197 2.49 5.25 -24.48
CA ASP A 197 1.70 5.39 -25.71
C ASP A 197 1.62 4.05 -26.47
N SER A 198 2.70 3.25 -26.47
CA SER A 198 2.73 1.92 -27.09
C SER A 198 1.78 0.91 -26.41
N LEU A 199 1.42 1.12 -25.14
CA LEU A 199 0.47 0.29 -24.40
C LEU A 199 -0.96 0.82 -24.45
N THR A 200 -1.13 2.15 -24.30
CA THR A 200 -2.45 2.76 -24.13
C THR A 200 -3.24 2.87 -25.44
N ALA A 201 -2.58 3.09 -26.56
CA ALA A 201 -3.24 3.24 -27.85
C ALA A 201 -3.80 1.93 -28.42
N PRO A 202 -3.04 0.79 -28.46
CA PRO A 202 -3.49 -0.43 -29.11
C PRO A 202 -4.23 -1.40 -28.22
N ILE A 203 -4.05 -1.36 -26.88
CA ILE A 203 -4.62 -2.37 -25.98
C ILE A 203 -5.89 -1.82 -25.31
N ARG A 204 -7.03 -2.41 -25.63
CA ARG A 204 -8.32 -2.03 -25.04
C ARG A 204 -8.30 -2.26 -23.52
N GLY A 205 -8.74 -1.26 -22.77
CA GLY A 205 -8.78 -1.31 -21.30
C GLY A 205 -7.45 -0.93 -20.63
N VAL A 206 -6.41 -0.59 -21.39
CA VAL A 206 -5.14 -0.12 -20.84
C VAL A 206 -5.06 1.40 -20.98
N GLY A 207 -5.29 2.12 -19.89
CA GLY A 207 -5.01 3.55 -19.77
C GLY A 207 -3.69 3.79 -19.02
N PRO A 208 -3.30 5.06 -18.79
CA PRO A 208 -2.00 5.41 -18.17
C PRO A 208 -1.70 4.67 -16.88
N ALA A 209 -2.70 4.51 -16.00
CA ALA A 209 -2.53 3.79 -14.73
C ALA A 209 -2.28 2.27 -14.91
N THR A 210 -2.86 1.64 -15.95
CA THR A 210 -2.58 0.21 -16.21
C THR A 210 -1.27 0.05 -16.99
N ALA A 211 -0.97 0.98 -17.90
CA ALA A 211 0.29 1.00 -18.62
C ALA A 211 1.49 1.18 -17.67
N SER A 212 1.41 2.11 -16.72
CA SER A 212 2.47 2.28 -15.71
C SER A 212 2.64 1.06 -14.80
N LEU A 213 1.54 0.34 -14.48
CA LEU A 213 1.63 -0.94 -13.74
C LEU A 213 2.40 -1.99 -14.55
N ILE A 214 2.11 -2.13 -15.85
CA ILE A 214 2.85 -3.06 -16.73
C ILE A 214 4.34 -2.70 -16.76
N LEU A 215 4.67 -1.42 -16.93
CA LEU A 215 6.06 -0.95 -16.97
C LEU A 215 6.75 -1.11 -15.60
N SER A 216 6.04 -0.88 -14.49
CA SER A 216 6.61 -1.06 -13.15
C SER A 216 7.05 -2.51 -12.91
N ILE A 217 6.26 -3.47 -13.37
CA ILE A 217 6.59 -4.91 -13.25
C ILE A 217 7.81 -5.25 -14.13
N ALA A 218 7.82 -4.76 -15.38
CA ALA A 218 8.87 -5.07 -16.34
C ALA A 218 10.25 -4.49 -15.96
N THR A 219 10.29 -3.46 -15.12
CA THR A 219 11.54 -2.76 -14.76
C THR A 219 12.11 -3.14 -13.39
N VAL A 220 11.48 -4.05 -12.65
CA VAL A 220 11.88 -4.44 -11.27
C VAL A 220 13.31 -4.96 -11.20
N PHE A 221 13.69 -5.88 -12.11
CA PHE A 221 15.01 -6.53 -12.11
C PHE A 221 16.01 -5.88 -13.07
N GLY A 222 15.66 -4.72 -13.62
CA GLY A 222 16.58 -3.92 -14.41
C GLY A 222 17.44 -2.98 -13.55
N ASP A 223 18.06 -2.02 -14.20
CA ASP A 223 18.76 -0.93 -13.54
C ASP A 223 17.77 -0.17 -12.62
N ALA A 224 18.11 -0.08 -11.33
CA ALA A 224 17.29 0.60 -10.34
C ALA A 224 16.93 2.05 -10.72
N LYS A 225 17.82 2.73 -11.46
CA LYS A 225 17.61 4.08 -11.95
C LYS A 225 16.53 4.16 -13.05
N LYS A 226 16.31 3.07 -13.78
CA LYS A 226 15.34 2.96 -14.89
C LYS A 226 13.99 2.40 -14.47
N GLN A 227 13.81 2.08 -13.19
CA GLN A 227 12.53 1.60 -12.70
C GLN A 227 11.43 2.64 -12.90
N VAL A 228 10.23 2.15 -13.21
CA VAL A 228 9.05 2.97 -13.47
C VAL A 228 8.06 2.84 -12.30
N PRO A 229 7.65 3.93 -11.65
CA PRO A 229 6.64 3.87 -10.60
C PRO A 229 5.26 3.54 -11.16
N PHE A 230 4.48 2.75 -10.43
CA PHE A 230 3.08 2.50 -10.75
C PHE A 230 2.19 3.68 -10.38
N TYR A 231 1.33 4.11 -11.30
CA TYR A 231 0.26 5.08 -11.02
C TYR A 231 -0.86 4.38 -10.25
N SER A 232 -0.64 4.12 -8.96
CA SER A 232 -1.68 3.64 -8.05
C SER A 232 -2.43 4.80 -7.40
N ASP A 233 -3.69 4.57 -7.02
CA ASP A 233 -4.51 5.54 -6.30
C ASP A 233 -3.86 5.94 -4.97
N ASP A 234 -3.21 4.99 -4.29
CA ASP A 234 -2.62 5.16 -2.97
C ASP A 234 -1.37 6.04 -3.04
N VAL A 235 -0.49 5.78 -4.01
CA VAL A 235 0.71 6.61 -4.24
C VAL A 235 0.32 8.02 -4.65
N TYR A 236 -0.69 8.18 -5.53
CA TYR A 236 -1.14 9.49 -5.97
C TYR A 236 -1.77 10.31 -4.83
N LEU A 237 -2.60 9.67 -4.00
CA LEU A 237 -3.16 10.29 -2.80
C LEU A 237 -2.06 10.78 -1.86
N TRP A 238 -1.06 9.94 -1.59
CA TRP A 238 0.02 10.24 -0.68
C TRP A 238 0.95 11.33 -1.21
N LEU A 239 1.50 11.14 -2.41
CA LEU A 239 2.61 11.96 -2.91
C LEU A 239 2.15 13.24 -3.62
N CYS A 240 0.99 13.22 -4.29
CA CYS A 240 0.53 14.34 -5.12
C CYS A 240 -0.60 15.14 -4.48
N LEU A 241 -1.49 14.46 -3.76
CA LEU A 241 -2.64 15.12 -3.11
C LEU A 241 -2.41 15.36 -1.62
N THR A 242 -1.31 14.86 -1.06
CA THR A 242 -0.96 14.96 0.37
C THR A 242 -2.14 14.57 1.29
N ASP A 243 -2.90 13.53 0.85
CA ASP A 243 -4.07 13.02 1.57
C ASP A 243 -3.70 11.69 2.25
N PHE A 244 -3.28 11.79 3.48
CA PHE A 244 -2.86 10.67 4.31
C PHE A 244 -3.23 10.92 5.78
N PRO A 245 -3.34 9.85 6.60
CA PRO A 245 -3.63 9.98 8.03
C PRO A 245 -2.49 10.70 8.77
N GLU A 246 -2.85 11.62 9.64
CA GLU A 246 -1.92 12.31 10.53
C GLU A 246 -2.11 11.81 11.97
N GLY A 247 -1.12 11.11 12.49
CA GLY A 247 -1.10 10.63 13.87
C GLY A 247 -2.13 9.53 14.21
N PRO A 248 -2.19 9.09 15.47
CA PRO A 248 -3.05 8.00 15.93
C PRO A 248 -4.55 8.34 15.95
N ASP A 249 -4.88 9.64 15.96
CA ASP A 249 -6.27 10.14 15.94
C ASP A 249 -6.91 10.15 14.53
N TYR A 250 -6.33 9.42 13.57
CA TYR A 250 -6.82 9.34 12.18
C TYR A 250 -8.33 9.04 12.06
N LYS A 251 -8.93 8.35 13.03
CA LYS A 251 -10.39 8.05 13.07
C LYS A 251 -11.25 9.30 13.23
N LYS A 252 -10.70 10.38 13.77
CA LYS A 252 -11.38 11.68 13.95
C LYS A 252 -11.22 12.61 12.75
N GLN A 253 -10.38 12.23 11.77
CA GLN A 253 -10.14 13.05 10.59
C GLN A 253 -11.35 13.09 9.67
N LYS A 254 -11.51 14.23 8.99
CA LYS A 254 -12.58 14.39 8.01
C LYS A 254 -12.39 13.42 6.83
N PRO A 255 -13.48 12.92 6.23
CA PRO A 255 -13.37 12.14 5.00
C PRO A 255 -12.59 12.89 3.93
N SER A 256 -11.77 12.16 3.20
CA SER A 256 -10.99 12.71 2.10
C SER A 256 -11.88 13.36 1.03
N LYS A 257 -11.59 14.62 0.69
CA LYS A 257 -12.27 15.33 -0.41
C LYS A 257 -11.92 14.77 -1.79
N TYR A 258 -10.90 13.94 -1.87
CA TYR A 258 -10.41 13.35 -3.11
C TYR A 258 -10.98 11.96 -3.38
N LYS A 259 -11.85 11.45 -2.51
CA LYS A 259 -12.48 10.14 -2.64
C LYS A 259 -13.99 10.27 -2.79
N LYS A 260 -14.56 9.46 -3.68
CA LYS A 260 -16.00 9.26 -3.77
C LYS A 260 -16.50 8.41 -2.58
N PRO A 261 -17.81 8.39 -2.30
CA PRO A 261 -18.37 7.56 -1.22
C PRO A 261 -18.05 6.06 -1.35
N ASN A 262 -17.84 5.56 -2.57
CA ASN A 262 -17.45 4.18 -2.84
C ASN A 262 -15.93 3.91 -2.69
N GLY A 263 -15.16 4.89 -2.19
CA GLY A 263 -13.71 4.81 -2.00
C GLY A 263 -12.87 5.04 -3.26
N GLU A 264 -13.51 5.27 -4.43
CA GLU A 264 -12.81 5.55 -5.68
C GLU A 264 -12.17 6.95 -5.65
N LEU A 265 -10.94 7.04 -6.12
CA LEU A 265 -10.23 8.31 -6.25
C LEU A 265 -10.89 9.21 -7.30
N ILE A 266 -11.01 10.50 -7.01
CA ILE A 266 -11.42 11.54 -7.96
C ILE A 266 -10.17 11.99 -8.72
N ALA A 267 -9.82 11.26 -9.77
CA ALA A 267 -8.69 11.56 -10.65
C ALA A 267 -9.10 11.42 -12.12
N LYS A 268 -8.38 12.07 -13.01
CA LYS A 268 -8.58 11.99 -14.47
C LYS A 268 -7.84 10.79 -15.08
N TYR A 269 -6.87 10.25 -14.39
CA TYR A 269 -5.98 9.17 -14.82
C TYR A 269 -5.30 9.46 -16.17
N ASN A 270 -4.88 10.71 -16.35
CA ASN A 270 -4.22 11.19 -17.56
C ASN A 270 -2.68 11.21 -17.38
N LEU A 271 -1.97 11.52 -18.46
CA LEU A 271 -0.51 11.54 -18.46
C LEU A 271 0.09 12.69 -17.65
N ASN A 272 -0.63 13.81 -17.46
CA ASN A 272 -0.12 14.92 -16.64
C ASN A 272 -0.10 14.51 -15.17
N GLU A 273 -1.21 13.96 -14.65
CA GLU A 273 -1.27 13.44 -13.29
C GLU A 273 -0.23 12.32 -13.07
N TYR A 274 -0.02 11.48 -14.08
CA TYR A 274 1.03 10.46 -13.96
C TYR A 274 2.45 11.07 -13.94
N ARG A 275 2.68 12.13 -14.70
CA ARG A 275 3.96 12.85 -14.66
C ARG A 275 4.22 13.47 -13.28
N ASP A 276 3.19 14.04 -12.66
CA ASP A 276 3.29 14.59 -11.30
C ASP A 276 3.66 13.48 -10.29
N LEU A 277 2.97 12.33 -10.36
CA LEU A 277 3.28 11.17 -9.53
C LEU A 277 4.70 10.67 -9.79
N TRP A 278 5.11 10.56 -11.05
CA TRP A 278 6.44 10.09 -11.44
C TRP A 278 7.54 10.98 -10.84
N ASN A 279 7.39 12.31 -10.93
CA ASN A 279 8.32 13.27 -10.35
C ASN A 279 8.36 13.14 -8.81
N ALA A 280 7.20 13.09 -8.16
CA ALA A 280 7.11 12.98 -6.70
C ALA A 280 7.70 11.65 -6.17
N ALA A 281 7.45 10.54 -6.87
CA ALA A 281 8.00 9.24 -6.51
C ALA A 281 9.54 9.20 -6.68
N GLN A 282 10.08 9.80 -7.76
CA GLN A 282 11.53 9.93 -7.94
C GLN A 282 12.17 10.76 -6.81
N ALA A 283 11.55 11.89 -6.46
CA ALA A 283 12.04 12.75 -5.39
C ALA A 283 12.04 12.03 -4.03
N LEU A 284 10.95 11.33 -3.68
CA LEU A 284 10.88 10.56 -2.44
C LEU A 284 11.94 9.45 -2.40
N ARG A 285 12.05 8.66 -3.49
CA ARG A 285 13.05 7.59 -3.58
C ARG A 285 14.48 8.12 -3.44
N ALA A 286 14.81 9.20 -4.13
CA ALA A 286 16.14 9.83 -4.04
C ALA A 286 16.44 10.27 -2.61
N ARG A 287 15.49 10.95 -1.95
CA ARG A 287 15.64 11.41 -0.56
C ARG A 287 15.81 10.28 0.45
N LEU A 288 15.01 9.20 0.33
CA LEU A 288 15.09 8.07 1.26
C LEU A 288 16.38 7.24 1.06
N ASN A 289 16.96 7.28 -0.13
CA ASN A 289 18.22 6.59 -0.44
C ASN A 289 19.45 7.49 -0.28
N ASP A 290 19.28 8.77 0.04
CA ASP A 290 20.40 9.68 0.27
C ASP A 290 21.19 9.25 1.52
N GLY A 291 22.50 9.04 1.36
CA GLY A 291 23.38 8.59 2.45
C GLY A 291 23.21 7.12 2.87
N VAL A 292 22.34 6.34 2.21
CA VAL A 292 22.20 4.90 2.47
C VAL A 292 23.36 4.16 1.77
N GLY A 293 24.30 3.65 2.57
CA GLY A 293 25.40 2.82 2.06
C GLY A 293 24.90 1.46 1.56
N GLU A 294 25.70 0.78 0.71
CA GLU A 294 25.39 -0.57 0.19
C GLU A 294 25.22 -1.64 1.28
N SER A 295 25.68 -1.37 2.51
CA SER A 295 25.57 -2.27 3.66
C SER A 295 24.27 -2.11 4.45
N TYR A 296 23.32 -1.28 4.02
CA TYR A 296 22.05 -1.16 4.72
C TYR A 296 21.26 -2.47 4.63
N ARG A 297 20.79 -2.98 5.79
CA ARG A 297 20.22 -4.33 5.95
C ARG A 297 19.09 -4.65 4.96
N ASP A 298 18.28 -3.65 4.62
CA ASP A 298 17.06 -3.81 3.82
C ASP A 298 17.25 -3.34 2.36
N GLY A 299 18.48 -2.93 1.97
CA GLY A 299 18.78 -2.41 0.65
C GLY A 299 18.16 -1.03 0.37
N PRO A 300 18.36 -0.49 -0.84
CA PRO A 300 17.79 0.79 -1.23
C PRO A 300 16.28 0.69 -1.48
N VAL A 301 15.54 1.73 -1.09
CA VAL A 301 14.09 1.87 -1.32
C VAL A 301 13.79 1.84 -2.82
N SER A 302 12.91 0.94 -3.22
CA SER A 302 12.39 0.79 -4.58
C SER A 302 11.02 1.46 -4.76
N PHE A 303 10.52 1.57 -6.00
CA PHE A 303 9.16 2.04 -6.24
C PHE A 303 8.09 1.05 -5.79
N ILE A 304 8.41 -0.25 -5.73
CA ILE A 304 7.54 -1.27 -5.14
C ILE A 304 7.36 -1.00 -3.64
N ASP A 305 8.42 -0.61 -2.95
CA ASP A 305 8.36 -0.31 -1.52
C ASP A 305 7.52 0.95 -1.28
N ILE A 306 7.65 1.98 -2.12
CA ILE A 306 6.80 3.18 -2.07
C ILE A 306 5.33 2.82 -2.31
N GLU A 307 5.04 1.95 -3.27
CA GLU A 307 3.67 1.46 -3.55
C GLU A 307 3.08 0.73 -2.35
N ARG A 308 3.84 -0.20 -1.75
CA ARG A 308 3.42 -0.98 -0.58
C ARG A 308 3.23 -0.10 0.67
N ALA A 309 4.15 0.82 0.93
CA ALA A 309 4.03 1.76 2.04
C ALA A 309 2.81 2.67 1.88
N ALA A 310 2.54 3.19 0.67
CA ALA A 310 1.35 3.98 0.36
C ALA A 310 0.04 3.19 0.60
N TYR A 311 0.03 1.89 0.26
CA TYR A 311 -1.11 1.01 0.54
C TYR A 311 -1.36 0.83 2.02
N VAL A 312 -0.32 0.60 2.83
CA VAL A 312 -0.43 0.52 4.29
C VAL A 312 -0.95 1.83 4.86
N LEU A 313 -0.42 2.95 4.40
CA LEU A 313 -0.81 4.27 4.86
C LEU A 313 -2.29 4.57 4.57
N ARG A 314 -2.78 4.22 3.38
CA ARG A 314 -4.21 4.34 3.04
C ARG A 314 -5.10 3.47 3.93
N ASN A 315 -4.61 2.31 4.33
CA ASN A 315 -5.34 1.32 5.13
C ASN A 315 -4.84 1.28 6.58
N ILE A 316 -4.35 2.40 7.11
CA ILE A 316 -3.69 2.48 8.42
C ILE A 316 -4.59 1.97 9.56
N SER A 317 -5.93 2.08 9.40
CA SER A 317 -6.91 1.63 10.39
C SER A 317 -6.93 0.12 10.61
N VAL A 318 -6.51 -0.66 9.61
CA VAL A 318 -6.47 -2.13 9.67
C VAL A 318 -5.05 -2.67 9.69
N SER A 319 -4.03 -1.81 9.50
CA SER A 319 -2.62 -2.20 9.44
C SER A 319 -2.00 -2.55 10.78
N GLU A 320 -2.65 -2.16 11.90
CA GLU A 320 -2.09 -2.25 13.27
C GLU A 320 -0.78 -1.45 13.48
N TYR A 321 -0.47 -0.53 12.60
CA TYR A 321 0.73 0.31 12.69
C TYR A 321 0.85 1.01 14.04
N TYR A 322 -0.26 1.59 14.54
CA TYR A 322 -0.28 2.28 15.84
C TYR A 322 -0.39 1.33 17.02
N ALA A 323 -1.03 0.18 16.88
CA ALA A 323 -1.10 -0.82 17.94
C ALA A 323 0.28 -1.38 18.30
N SER A 324 1.17 -1.52 17.30
CA SER A 324 2.56 -1.95 17.50
C SER A 324 3.46 -0.88 18.14
N GLN A 325 2.95 0.34 18.38
CA GLN A 325 3.69 1.44 18.99
C GLN A 325 3.31 1.68 20.45
N GLU A 326 2.23 1.06 20.95
CA GLU A 326 1.91 1.16 22.38
C GLU A 326 3.00 0.42 23.19
N PRO A 327 3.76 1.09 24.06
CA PRO A 327 4.74 0.41 24.89
C PRO A 327 4.03 -0.57 25.82
N GLU A 328 4.70 -1.65 26.21
CA GLU A 328 4.28 -2.67 27.18
C GLU A 328 3.79 -2.11 28.54
N ALA A 329 3.81 -0.80 28.71
CA ALA A 329 3.33 -0.10 29.91
C ALA A 329 1.88 -0.41 30.31
N ARG A 330 1.02 -0.86 29.37
CA ARG A 330 -0.37 -1.27 29.71
C ARG A 330 -0.49 -2.69 30.23
N LEU A 331 0.52 -3.56 30.01
CA LEU A 331 0.49 -4.89 30.61
C LEU A 331 0.72 -4.86 32.12
N ASN A 332 1.44 -3.85 32.61
CA ASN A 332 1.71 -3.68 34.05
C ASN A 332 0.54 -3.05 34.79
N THR A 333 -0.26 -2.17 34.15
CA THR A 333 -1.45 -1.59 34.80
C THR A 333 -2.58 -2.58 34.99
N VAL A 334 -2.68 -3.62 34.16
CA VAL A 334 -3.68 -4.70 34.35
C VAL A 334 -3.26 -5.64 35.47
N LYS A 335 -1.96 -5.87 35.69
CA LYS A 335 -1.48 -6.64 36.86
C LYS A 335 -1.70 -5.87 38.17
N ASP A 336 -1.45 -4.57 38.19
CA ASP A 336 -1.67 -3.74 39.37
C ASP A 336 -3.14 -3.57 39.75
N VAL A 337 -4.07 -3.65 38.77
CA VAL A 337 -5.51 -3.59 39.04
C VAL A 337 -6.05 -4.93 39.53
N VAL A 338 -5.46 -6.07 39.13
CA VAL A 338 -5.87 -7.40 39.58
C VAL A 338 -5.36 -7.66 41.01
N ASP A 339 -4.16 -7.19 41.36
CA ASP A 339 -3.60 -7.36 42.73
C ASP A 339 -4.27 -6.44 43.76
N ASN A 340 -4.92 -5.36 43.38
CA ASN A 340 -5.62 -4.44 44.30
C ASN A 340 -7.10 -4.77 44.54
N GLN A 341 -7.66 -5.80 43.87
CA GLN A 341 -9.06 -6.21 44.07
C GLN A 341 -9.28 -7.51 44.85
N LEU A 342 -8.25 -8.06 45.47
CA LEU A 342 -8.43 -9.15 46.42
C LEU A 342 -8.95 -8.60 47.76
N PRO A 343 -10.12 -9.04 48.27
CA PRO A 343 -10.63 -8.61 49.57
C PRO A 343 -9.69 -9.07 50.68
N LYS A 344 -9.27 -8.15 51.52
CA LYS A 344 -8.57 -8.45 52.78
C LYS A 344 -9.54 -9.19 53.72
N GLU A 345 -9.57 -10.51 53.67
CA GLU A 345 -10.22 -11.27 54.74
C GLU A 345 -9.46 -11.14 56.04
N SER A 346 -10.20 -10.66 57.03
CA SER A 346 -9.81 -10.46 58.39
C SER A 346 -9.40 -11.77 59.04
N LYS A 347 -8.17 -11.83 59.59
CA LYS A 347 -7.77 -12.81 60.60
C LYS A 347 -8.61 -12.62 61.84
N LYS A 348 -9.48 -13.59 62.17
CA LYS A 348 -9.95 -13.82 63.53
C LYS A 348 -9.94 -15.33 63.80
N ALA A 349 -9.09 -15.64 64.81
CA ALA A 349 -9.12 -16.70 65.80
C ALA A 349 -9.65 -18.08 65.42
N VAL A 350 -8.70 -18.99 65.37
CA VAL A 350 -8.86 -20.42 65.62
C VAL A 350 -9.02 -20.61 67.09
N ASP A 351 -10.03 -21.37 67.52
CA ASP A 351 -9.85 -22.43 68.50
C ASP A 351 -11.05 -23.42 68.46
N GLU A 352 -10.71 -24.64 68.70
CA GLU A 352 -11.48 -25.78 69.21
C GLU A 352 -12.26 -26.73 68.27
N LEU A 353 -11.67 -27.93 68.23
CA LEU A 353 -12.26 -29.24 68.52
C LEU A 353 -13.27 -29.87 67.52
N GLY A 354 -12.90 -31.06 67.13
CA GLY A 354 -13.93 -32.04 66.85
C GLY A 354 -13.62 -33.11 65.81
N THR A 355 -12.89 -34.11 66.28
CA THR A 355 -12.85 -35.49 65.70
C THR A 355 -14.23 -35.99 65.20
N ARG A 356 -14.31 -36.64 64.07
CA ARG A 356 -14.88 -38.02 63.94
C ARG A 356 -15.12 -38.45 62.47
N ARG A 357 -14.50 -39.61 62.22
CA ARG A 357 -15.01 -40.82 61.55
C ARG A 357 -15.18 -40.92 60.08
N SER A 358 -14.28 -41.75 59.57
CA SER A 358 -14.44 -42.71 58.47
C SER A 358 -15.85 -43.29 58.24
N LYS A 359 -16.21 -43.45 56.96
CA LYS A 359 -16.83 -44.71 56.49
C LYS A 359 -16.52 -44.96 55.03
N ARG A 360 -15.86 -46.06 54.83
CA ARG A 360 -15.56 -46.90 53.69
C ARG A 360 -16.84 -47.61 53.24
N ILE A 361 -17.02 -47.88 51.97
CA ILE A 361 -17.72 -49.07 51.36
C ILE A 361 -17.40 -48.89 49.84
N LYS A 362 -16.54 -49.72 49.23
CA LYS A 362 -16.64 -51.01 48.56
C LYS A 362 -17.57 -51.01 47.35
N GLN A 363 -16.98 -51.15 46.20
CA GLN A 363 -16.91 -52.32 45.27
C GLN A 363 -18.26 -52.96 44.88
N GLU A 364 -18.43 -53.04 43.53
CA GLU A 364 -18.59 -54.26 42.69
C GLU A 364 -18.96 -53.76 41.27
N ALA A 365 -18.25 -54.05 40.20
CA ALA A 365 -18.13 -55.26 39.44
C ALA A 365 -19.42 -55.81 38.81
N MET A 366 -19.68 -55.48 37.55
CA MET A 366 -19.97 -56.42 36.47
C MET A 366 -19.94 -55.71 35.12
#